data_29cdd8c176f5d65006a07ea5cba2014d
#
_entry.id   29cdd8c176f5d65006a07ea5cba2014d
#
_cell.length_a   1.000
_cell.length_b   1.000
_cell.length_c   1.000
_cell.angle_alpha   90.00
_cell.angle_beta   90.00
_cell.angle_gamma   90.00
#
_symmetry.space_group_name_H-M   'P 1'
#
loop_
_entity.id
_entity.type
_entity.pdbx_description
1 polymer ?
#
loop_
_entity_poly.entity_id
_entity_poly.type
_entity_poly.pdbx_seq_one_letter_code
_entity_poly.pdbx_strand_id
1 'polypeptide(L)'
;REISPLLQGVYARMDPHPSFRFVSFLSRVVRGKGQLSTVITDSLAEKECDLPATVLSSSQVNALAVSVFLALNIGVPKPPLSVAMLDDPLQSLDDINLLGLVDLLRRTKDRRQLFVSTHDRRFGDLLSRKLRPGNEKGRTIVIELDGWSRQGPIVVTRDVKCDPVPLRLVSSRAG
;
A
#
# COMPACT_ATOMS: atom_id res chain seq x y z
N ARG A 1 -11.21 -7.68 -16.67
CA ARG A 1 -11.17 -6.37 -15.97
C ARG A 1 -9.82 -5.76 -16.24
N GLU A 2 -9.81 -4.57 -16.76
CA GLU A 2 -8.58 -3.82 -17.01
C GLU A 2 -7.92 -3.44 -15.66
N ILE A 3 -6.68 -3.86 -15.46
CA ILE A 3 -5.91 -3.57 -14.24
C ILE A 3 -5.32 -2.15 -14.29
N SER A 4 -5.12 -1.59 -15.48
CA SER A 4 -4.56 -0.25 -15.68
C SER A 4 -5.36 0.86 -14.97
N PRO A 5 -6.71 0.94 -15.04
CA PRO A 5 -7.46 1.93 -14.27
C PRO A 5 -7.31 1.77 -12.76
N LEU A 6 -7.16 0.53 -12.27
CA LEU A 6 -6.89 0.28 -10.85
C LEU A 6 -5.49 0.77 -10.46
N LEU A 7 -4.48 0.48 -11.29
CA LEU A 7 -3.12 0.97 -11.09
C LEU A 7 -3.09 2.49 -11.06
N GLN A 8 -3.74 3.16 -12.02
CA GLN A 8 -3.86 4.63 -12.06
C GLN A 8 -4.50 5.18 -10.77
N GLY A 9 -5.59 4.55 -10.31
CA GLY A 9 -6.28 4.97 -9.10
C GLY A 9 -5.46 4.78 -7.82
N VAL A 10 -4.61 3.75 -7.76
CA VAL A 10 -3.68 3.50 -6.65
C VAL A 10 -2.53 4.50 -6.69
N TYR A 11 -1.88 4.66 -7.85
CA TYR A 11 -0.75 5.55 -8.04
C TYR A 11 -1.10 7.01 -7.73
N ALA A 12 -2.27 7.48 -8.16
CA ALA A 12 -2.75 8.83 -7.88
C ALA A 12 -2.87 9.16 -6.38
N ARG A 13 -2.96 8.15 -5.51
CA ARG A 13 -3.02 8.31 -4.04
C ARG A 13 -1.67 8.30 -3.36
N MET A 14 -0.62 7.94 -4.09
CA MET A 14 0.75 7.86 -3.60
C MET A 14 1.58 9.10 -3.95
N ASP A 15 0.93 10.27 -4.13
CA ASP A 15 1.56 11.53 -4.51
C ASP A 15 2.52 11.39 -5.71
N PRO A 16 1.99 11.14 -6.91
CA PRO A 16 2.80 10.92 -8.10
C PRO A 16 3.61 12.17 -8.48
N HIS A 17 4.68 11.97 -9.27
CA HIS A 17 5.48 13.04 -9.83
C HIS A 17 4.59 14.10 -10.52
N PRO A 18 4.84 15.41 -10.35
CA PRO A 18 4.00 16.47 -10.93
C PRO A 18 3.75 16.36 -12.44
N SER A 19 4.73 15.90 -13.20
CA SER A 19 4.62 15.72 -14.65
C SER A 19 4.16 14.30 -15.03
N PHE A 20 4.67 13.25 -14.36
CA PHE A 20 4.35 11.87 -14.67
C PHE A 20 3.19 11.34 -13.81
N ARG A 21 1.98 11.85 -14.08
CA ARG A 21 0.77 11.52 -13.32
C ARG A 21 0.03 10.30 -13.83
N PHE A 22 0.25 9.92 -15.08
CA PHE A 22 -0.42 8.78 -15.69
C PHE A 22 0.48 7.57 -15.69
N VAL A 23 -0.11 6.43 -15.35
CA VAL A 23 0.56 5.14 -15.32
C VAL A 23 -0.35 4.07 -15.93
N SER A 24 0.24 3.20 -16.74
CA SER A 24 -0.46 2.09 -17.36
C SER A 24 0.43 0.86 -17.47
N PHE A 25 -0.19 -0.27 -17.79
CA PHE A 25 0.53 -1.48 -18.19
C PHE A 25 0.59 -1.60 -19.69
N LEU A 26 1.76 -1.91 -20.20
CA LEU A 26 2.01 -2.24 -21.57
C LEU A 26 2.39 -3.72 -21.67
N SER A 27 1.58 -4.49 -22.39
CA SER A 27 1.85 -5.89 -22.67
C SER A 27 2.50 -6.03 -24.06
N ARG A 28 3.66 -6.67 -24.11
CA ARG A 28 4.39 -6.96 -25.37
C ARG A 28 4.76 -8.44 -25.41
N VAL A 29 4.91 -8.97 -26.62
CA VAL A 29 5.51 -10.30 -26.82
C VAL A 29 6.93 -10.10 -27.32
N VAL A 30 7.91 -10.51 -26.53
CA VAL A 30 9.34 -10.39 -26.87
C VAL A 30 9.93 -11.78 -26.93
N ARG A 31 10.45 -12.17 -28.10
CA ARG A 31 11.03 -13.49 -28.31
C ARG A 31 10.11 -14.66 -27.91
N GLY A 32 8.80 -14.54 -28.22
CA GLY A 32 7.79 -15.54 -27.88
C GLY A 32 7.37 -15.60 -26.41
N LYS A 33 7.86 -14.69 -25.57
CA LYS A 33 7.47 -14.57 -24.16
C LYS A 33 6.65 -13.29 -23.92
N GLY A 34 5.55 -13.43 -23.19
CA GLY A 34 4.78 -12.27 -22.73
C GLY A 34 5.60 -11.44 -21.74
N GLN A 35 5.71 -10.16 -21.98
CA GLN A 35 6.35 -9.18 -21.10
C GLN A 35 5.33 -8.13 -20.71
N LEU A 36 5.22 -7.85 -19.42
CA LEU A 36 4.43 -6.77 -18.85
C LEU A 36 5.38 -5.68 -18.38
N SER A 37 5.23 -4.48 -18.92
CA SER A 37 6.00 -3.30 -18.51
C SER A 37 5.08 -2.24 -17.94
N THR A 38 5.59 -1.46 -16.99
CA THR A 38 4.90 -0.30 -16.46
C THR A 38 5.39 0.92 -17.23
N VAL A 39 4.46 1.69 -17.78
CA VAL A 39 4.72 2.91 -18.54
C VAL A 39 4.14 4.09 -17.78
N ILE A 40 4.92 5.15 -17.65
CA ILE A 40 4.46 6.45 -17.12
C ILE A 40 4.42 7.46 -18.27
N THR A 41 3.43 8.35 -18.21
CA THR A 41 3.23 9.36 -19.26
C THR A 41 3.36 10.74 -18.68
N ASP A 42 4.14 11.58 -19.35
CA ASP A 42 4.23 13.01 -19.05
C ASP A 42 2.92 13.69 -19.44
N SER A 43 2.29 14.37 -18.47
CA SER A 43 0.98 15.00 -18.63
C SER A 43 1.01 16.19 -19.60
N LEU A 44 2.17 16.83 -19.79
CA LEU A 44 2.32 18.04 -20.62
C LEU A 44 2.88 17.71 -22.01
N ALA A 45 3.87 16.82 -22.05
CA ALA A 45 4.53 16.47 -23.31
C ALA A 45 3.88 15.28 -24.02
N GLU A 46 2.89 14.61 -23.39
CA GLU A 46 2.25 13.38 -23.88
C GLU A 46 3.28 12.28 -24.24
N LYS A 47 4.45 12.35 -23.61
CA LYS A 47 5.56 11.44 -23.87
C LYS A 47 5.53 10.26 -22.90
N GLU A 48 5.53 9.05 -23.45
CA GLU A 48 5.63 7.83 -22.68
C GLU A 48 7.08 7.52 -22.28
N CYS A 49 7.28 7.04 -21.06
CA CYS A 49 8.53 6.51 -20.55
C CYS A 49 8.34 5.09 -20.04
N ASP A 50 8.99 4.13 -20.68
CA ASP A 50 8.97 2.71 -20.32
C ASP A 50 10.10 2.30 -19.35
N LEU A 51 10.95 3.26 -18.94
CA LEU A 51 11.99 3.12 -17.94
C LEU A 51 11.80 4.15 -16.81
N PRO A 52 10.76 4.01 -15.96
CA PRO A 52 10.44 4.99 -14.92
C PRO A 52 11.61 5.38 -14.01
N ALA A 53 12.52 4.44 -13.74
CA ALA A 53 13.69 4.67 -12.89
C ALA A 53 14.69 5.69 -13.46
N THR A 54 14.59 6.08 -14.74
CA THR A 54 15.46 7.09 -15.35
C THR A 54 14.98 8.53 -15.11
N VAL A 55 13.71 8.70 -14.72
CA VAL A 55 13.08 10.01 -14.57
C VAL A 55 12.48 10.26 -13.20
N LEU A 56 12.21 9.18 -12.44
CA LEU A 56 11.66 9.25 -11.09
C LEU A 56 12.76 9.19 -10.03
N SER A 57 12.56 9.86 -8.92
CA SER A 57 13.40 9.71 -7.72
C SER A 57 13.20 8.31 -7.08
N SER A 58 14.10 7.91 -6.19
CA SER A 58 14.00 6.61 -5.48
C SER A 58 12.67 6.48 -4.72
N SER A 59 12.20 7.55 -4.07
CA SER A 59 10.90 7.59 -3.39
C SER A 59 9.75 7.34 -4.37
N GLN A 60 9.74 8.03 -5.51
CA GLN A 60 8.71 7.90 -6.53
C GLN A 60 8.73 6.52 -7.21
N VAL A 61 9.91 5.95 -7.44
CA VAL A 61 10.04 4.57 -7.96
C VAL A 61 9.45 3.57 -6.97
N ASN A 62 9.73 3.73 -5.68
CA ASN A 62 9.18 2.86 -4.64
C ASN A 62 7.65 3.02 -4.53
N ALA A 63 7.13 4.26 -4.55
CA ALA A 63 5.69 4.53 -4.59
C ALA A 63 5.01 3.87 -5.81
N LEU A 64 5.63 3.94 -6.98
CA LEU A 64 5.17 3.27 -8.19
C LEU A 64 5.19 1.74 -8.02
N ALA A 65 6.27 1.17 -7.49
CA ALA A 65 6.40 -0.27 -7.27
C ALA A 65 5.31 -0.80 -6.31
N VAL A 66 5.07 -0.11 -5.19
CA VAL A 66 3.99 -0.43 -4.26
C VAL A 66 2.61 -0.31 -4.93
N SER A 67 2.42 0.71 -5.77
CA SER A 67 1.18 0.90 -6.53
C SER A 67 0.92 -0.25 -7.50
N VAL A 68 1.94 -0.68 -8.23
CA VAL A 68 1.89 -1.85 -9.14
C VAL A 68 1.56 -3.12 -8.36
N PHE A 69 2.26 -3.37 -7.25
CA PHE A 69 2.01 -4.53 -6.40
C PHE A 69 0.57 -4.57 -5.90
N LEU A 70 0.06 -3.47 -5.34
CA LEU A 70 -1.29 -3.40 -4.81
C LEU A 70 -2.34 -3.54 -5.92
N ALA A 71 -2.13 -2.89 -7.08
CA ALA A 71 -3.05 -2.99 -8.21
C ALA A 71 -3.15 -4.43 -8.74
N LEU A 72 -2.04 -5.13 -8.88
CA LEU A 72 -2.00 -6.54 -9.30
C LEU A 72 -2.64 -7.43 -8.24
N ASN A 73 -2.29 -7.25 -6.96
CA ASN A 73 -2.84 -8.07 -5.88
C ASN A 73 -4.37 -7.92 -5.75
N ILE A 74 -4.88 -6.68 -5.77
CA ILE A 74 -6.32 -6.41 -5.63
C ILE A 74 -7.07 -6.75 -6.93
N GLY A 75 -6.43 -6.56 -8.09
CA GLY A 75 -7.02 -6.77 -9.40
C GLY A 75 -7.32 -8.23 -9.72
N VAL A 76 -6.66 -9.19 -9.09
CA VAL A 76 -6.94 -10.61 -9.24
C VAL A 76 -8.22 -10.98 -8.46
N PRO A 77 -9.31 -11.39 -9.13
CA PRO A 77 -10.61 -11.57 -8.47
C PRO A 77 -10.65 -12.75 -7.48
N LYS A 78 -9.92 -13.81 -7.77
CA LYS A 78 -9.87 -15.05 -6.96
C LYS A 78 -8.43 -15.54 -6.89
N PRO A 79 -7.58 -14.90 -6.09
CA PRO A 79 -6.21 -15.37 -5.93
C PRO A 79 -6.20 -16.69 -5.15
N PRO A 80 -5.22 -17.57 -5.35
CA PRO A 80 -5.04 -18.78 -4.57
C PRO A 80 -4.93 -18.50 -3.07
N LEU A 81 -4.29 -17.38 -2.70
CA LEU A 81 -4.19 -16.84 -1.35
C LEU A 81 -4.67 -15.40 -1.34
N SER A 82 -5.63 -15.09 -0.48
CA SER A 82 -6.13 -13.72 -0.28
C SER A 82 -5.24 -12.91 0.66
N VAL A 83 -3.94 -12.84 0.34
CA VAL A 83 -2.90 -12.25 1.17
C VAL A 83 -2.15 -11.17 0.39
N ALA A 84 -1.76 -10.09 1.07
CA ALA A 84 -0.79 -9.11 0.61
C ALA A 84 0.31 -8.98 1.67
N MET A 85 1.56 -9.21 1.26
CA MET A 85 2.73 -9.10 2.13
C MET A 85 3.61 -7.96 1.64
N LEU A 86 3.95 -7.06 2.55
CA LEU A 86 4.84 -5.92 2.30
C LEU A 86 5.95 -5.97 3.35
N ASP A 87 7.17 -6.06 2.88
CA ASP A 87 8.36 -6.02 3.73
C ASP A 87 9.00 -4.65 3.62
N ASP A 88 9.01 -3.94 4.74
CA ASP A 88 9.53 -2.59 4.89
C ASP A 88 9.19 -1.62 3.74
N PRO A 89 7.90 -1.42 3.45
CA PRO A 89 7.46 -0.68 2.26
C PRO A 89 7.78 0.82 2.32
N LEU A 90 8.32 1.29 3.44
CA LEU A 90 8.65 2.70 3.66
C LEU A 90 10.03 3.12 3.15
N GLN A 91 10.86 2.18 2.74
CA GLN A 91 12.20 2.50 2.32
C GLN A 91 12.17 3.63 1.26
N SER A 92 12.73 4.78 1.62
CA SER A 92 12.75 5.99 0.78
C SER A 92 11.41 6.70 0.54
N LEU A 93 10.30 6.36 1.23
CA LEU A 93 9.06 7.13 1.16
C LEU A 93 9.12 8.36 2.08
N ASP A 94 8.56 9.47 1.60
CA ASP A 94 8.31 10.66 2.41
C ASP A 94 6.99 10.55 3.20
N ASP A 95 6.74 11.52 4.09
CA ASP A 95 5.57 11.50 4.96
C ASP A 95 4.23 11.54 4.19
N ILE A 96 4.19 12.17 3.01
CA ILE A 96 2.98 12.27 2.20
C ILE A 96 2.66 10.91 1.56
N ASN A 97 3.65 10.28 0.96
CA ASN A 97 3.54 8.94 0.40
C ASN A 97 3.19 7.90 1.48
N LEU A 98 3.72 8.07 2.68
CA LEU A 98 3.40 7.24 3.85
C LEU A 98 1.91 7.29 4.18
N LEU A 99 1.31 8.47 4.24
CA LEU A 99 -0.12 8.62 4.52
C LEU A 99 -0.97 8.02 3.39
N GLY A 100 -0.56 8.20 2.14
CA GLY A 100 -1.19 7.58 0.97
C GLY A 100 -1.17 6.06 1.05
N LEU A 101 -0.02 5.47 1.41
CA LEU A 101 0.11 4.02 1.61
C LEU A 101 -0.82 3.51 2.73
N VAL A 102 -0.86 4.19 3.87
CA VAL A 102 -1.74 3.80 4.98
C VAL A 102 -3.22 3.81 4.57
N ASP A 103 -3.68 4.82 3.81
CA ASP A 103 -5.07 4.85 3.31
C ASP A 103 -5.34 3.71 2.32
N LEU A 104 -4.40 3.40 1.44
CA LEU A 104 -4.49 2.26 0.51
C LEU A 104 -4.57 0.92 1.26
N LEU A 105 -3.72 0.69 2.25
CA LEU A 105 -3.74 -0.51 3.08
C LEU A 105 -5.06 -0.63 3.84
N ARG A 106 -5.58 0.47 4.37
CA ARG A 106 -6.87 0.51 5.04
C ARG A 106 -8.04 0.08 4.13
N ARG A 107 -7.99 0.43 2.85
CA ARG A 107 -8.98 0.00 1.83
C ARG A 107 -8.76 -1.44 1.37
N THR A 108 -7.55 -1.95 1.51
CA THR A 108 -7.18 -3.30 1.09
C THR A 108 -7.51 -4.34 2.15
N LYS A 109 -7.45 -4.00 3.44
CA LYS A 109 -7.65 -4.93 4.58
C LYS A 109 -8.96 -5.71 4.55
N ASP A 110 -10.01 -5.15 3.93
CA ASP A 110 -11.31 -5.82 3.82
C ASP A 110 -11.37 -6.84 2.68
N ARG A 111 -10.35 -6.83 1.80
CA ARG A 111 -10.24 -7.72 0.63
C ARG A 111 -9.11 -8.73 0.75
N ARG A 112 -8.10 -8.42 1.54
CA ARG A 112 -6.86 -9.21 1.70
C ARG A 112 -6.43 -9.23 3.15
N GLN A 113 -5.92 -10.36 3.59
CA GLN A 113 -5.13 -10.39 4.81
C GLN A 113 -3.81 -9.67 4.55
N LEU A 114 -3.49 -8.70 5.39
CA LEU A 114 -2.28 -7.91 5.26
C LEU A 114 -1.21 -8.41 6.22
N PHE A 115 0.01 -8.59 5.71
CA PHE A 115 1.22 -8.74 6.51
C PHE A 115 2.13 -7.58 6.14
N VAL A 116 2.47 -6.76 7.11
CA VAL A 116 3.37 -5.61 6.90
C VAL A 116 4.45 -5.69 7.95
N SER A 117 5.71 -5.80 7.50
CA SER A 117 6.88 -5.65 8.37
C SER A 117 7.46 -4.25 8.22
N THR A 118 8.05 -3.74 9.28
CA THR A 118 8.79 -2.47 9.28
C THR A 118 9.75 -2.41 10.45
N HIS A 119 10.88 -1.74 10.24
CA HIS A 119 11.80 -1.37 11.30
C HIS A 119 11.49 0.01 11.91
N ASP A 120 10.60 0.80 11.27
CA ASP A 120 10.15 2.09 11.79
C ASP A 120 9.00 1.92 12.80
N ARG A 121 9.33 2.17 14.08
CA ARG A 121 8.36 2.05 15.17
C ARG A 121 7.19 3.03 15.04
N ARG A 122 7.41 4.25 14.54
CA ARG A 122 6.35 5.27 14.36
C ARG A 122 5.35 4.81 13.30
N PHE A 123 5.84 4.23 12.23
CA PHE A 123 4.99 3.66 11.20
C PHE A 123 4.22 2.42 11.71
N GLY A 124 4.87 1.52 12.42
CA GLY A 124 4.20 0.39 13.05
C GLY A 124 3.05 0.82 13.98
N ASP A 125 3.28 1.84 14.81
CA ASP A 125 2.25 2.43 15.67
C ASP A 125 1.13 3.11 14.87
N LEU A 126 1.46 3.79 13.78
CA LEU A 126 0.47 4.40 12.88
C LEU A 126 -0.40 3.32 12.23
N LEU A 127 0.21 2.26 11.68
CA LEU A 127 -0.50 1.14 11.09
C LEU A 127 -1.42 0.46 12.10
N SER A 128 -0.93 0.16 13.30
CA SER A 128 -1.71 -0.50 14.34
C SER A 128 -2.98 0.29 14.68
N ARG A 129 -2.91 1.62 14.68
CA ARG A 129 -4.05 2.50 14.92
C ARG A 129 -4.99 2.61 13.72
N LYS A 130 -4.44 2.73 12.51
CA LYS A 130 -5.24 2.97 11.29
C LYS A 130 -5.82 1.71 10.67
N LEU A 131 -5.20 0.55 10.90
CA LEU A 131 -5.67 -0.76 10.44
C LEU A 131 -6.45 -1.53 11.51
N ARG A 132 -6.95 -0.86 12.54
CA ARG A 132 -7.84 -1.48 13.54
C ARG A 132 -8.98 -2.22 12.87
N PRO A 133 -9.42 -3.36 13.43
CA PRO A 133 -10.61 -4.04 12.94
C PRO A 133 -11.82 -3.08 13.00
N GLY A 134 -12.64 -3.10 11.94
CA GLY A 134 -13.88 -2.30 11.91
C GLY A 134 -15.04 -2.96 12.67
N ASN A 135 -14.89 -4.24 13.05
CA ASN A 135 -15.87 -5.03 13.79
C ASN A 135 -15.17 -6.17 14.53
N GLU A 136 -15.91 -6.88 15.37
CA GLU A 136 -15.40 -7.99 16.21
C GLU A 136 -14.91 -9.22 15.41
N LYS A 137 -15.28 -9.34 14.14
CA LYS A 137 -14.84 -10.44 13.25
C LYS A 137 -13.44 -10.21 12.69
N GLY A 138 -13.00 -8.95 12.63
CA GLY A 138 -11.67 -8.58 12.19
C GLY A 138 -10.65 -8.73 13.33
N ARG A 139 -9.39 -8.99 12.98
CA ARG A 139 -8.28 -9.07 13.94
C ARG A 139 -7.08 -8.33 13.38
N THR A 140 -6.43 -7.53 14.21
CA THR A 140 -5.13 -6.92 13.92
C THR A 140 -4.16 -7.30 15.02
N ILE A 141 -3.04 -7.92 14.63
CA ILE A 141 -2.02 -8.38 15.55
C ILE A 141 -0.75 -7.59 15.26
N VAL A 142 -0.13 -7.07 16.32
CA VAL A 142 1.21 -6.47 16.27
C VAL A 142 2.17 -7.47 16.89
N ILE A 143 3.22 -7.80 16.16
CA ILE A 143 4.31 -8.68 16.59
C ILE A 143 5.58 -7.83 16.62
N GLU A 144 6.14 -7.62 17.81
CA GLU A 144 7.37 -6.86 18.01
C GLU A 144 8.53 -7.82 18.31
N LEU A 145 9.64 -7.63 17.61
CA LEU A 145 10.91 -8.33 17.87
C LEU A 145 11.77 -7.41 18.75
N ASP A 146 11.73 -7.63 20.06
CA ASP A 146 12.30 -6.70 21.04
C ASP A 146 13.80 -6.96 21.33
N GLY A 147 14.37 -8.02 20.78
CA GLY A 147 15.78 -8.34 20.94
C GLY A 147 16.10 -9.79 20.66
N TRP A 148 17.31 -10.20 20.99
CA TRP A 148 17.82 -11.56 20.81
C TRP A 148 18.29 -12.15 22.12
N SER A 149 17.91 -13.39 22.38
CA SER A 149 18.44 -14.22 23.44
C SER A 149 19.30 -15.37 22.88
N ARG A 150 19.94 -16.15 23.74
CA ARG A 150 20.64 -17.36 23.29
C ARG A 150 19.70 -18.41 22.66
N GLN A 151 18.40 -18.30 22.89
CA GLN A 151 17.38 -19.23 22.40
C GLN A 151 16.64 -18.70 21.15
N GLY A 152 16.97 -17.47 20.69
CA GLY A 152 16.35 -16.84 19.54
C GLY A 152 15.79 -15.45 19.83
N PRO A 153 14.96 -14.89 18.93
CA PRO A 153 14.37 -13.58 19.10
C PRO A 153 13.38 -13.54 20.27
N ILE A 154 13.36 -12.41 20.97
CA ILE A 154 12.32 -12.12 21.98
C ILE A 154 11.14 -11.51 21.25
N VAL A 155 9.99 -12.20 21.31
CA VAL A 155 8.79 -11.83 20.57
C VAL A 155 7.72 -11.35 21.54
N VAL A 156 7.21 -10.15 21.31
CA VAL A 156 6.06 -9.59 22.03
C VAL A 156 4.88 -9.49 21.08
N THR A 157 3.74 -10.04 21.45
CA THR A 157 2.53 -10.03 20.63
C THR A 157 1.43 -9.22 21.30
N ARG A 158 0.78 -8.34 20.55
CA ARG A 158 -0.32 -7.51 21.03
C ARG A 158 -1.50 -7.53 20.05
N ASP A 159 -2.70 -7.86 20.55
CA ASP A 159 -3.94 -7.71 19.81
C ASP A 159 -4.46 -6.28 19.87
N VAL A 160 -4.73 -5.70 18.69
CA VAL A 160 -5.37 -4.39 18.57
C VAL A 160 -6.88 -4.59 18.52
N LYS A 161 -7.56 -4.20 19.58
CA LYS A 161 -9.02 -4.34 19.71
C LYS A 161 -9.76 -3.35 18.80
N CYS A 162 -10.95 -3.76 18.36
CA CYS A 162 -11.92 -2.86 17.77
C CYS A 162 -12.31 -1.77 18.78
N ASP A 163 -12.37 -0.53 18.32
CA ASP A 163 -12.85 0.58 19.15
C ASP A 163 -14.39 0.67 19.00
N PRO A 164 -15.17 0.30 20.02
CA PRO A 164 -16.62 0.27 19.91
C PRO A 164 -17.29 1.63 20.04
N VAL A 165 -16.52 2.75 20.00
CA VAL A 165 -17.11 4.09 20.21
C VAL A 165 -17.73 4.58 18.90
N PRO A 166 -19.07 4.51 18.73
CA PRO A 166 -19.71 5.24 17.65
C PRO A 166 -19.48 6.73 17.87
N LEU A 167 -19.03 7.43 16.85
CA LEU A 167 -19.04 8.89 16.81
C LEU A 167 -20.48 9.34 17.05
N ARG A 168 -20.78 9.79 18.26
CA ARG A 168 -22.03 10.48 18.56
C ARG A 168 -21.89 11.91 18.01
N LEU A 169 -22.59 12.19 16.93
CA LEU A 169 -22.86 13.55 16.54
C LEU A 169 -23.66 14.19 17.70
N VAL A 170 -23.01 15.11 18.41
CA VAL A 170 -23.72 15.96 19.37
C VAL A 170 -24.61 16.89 18.54
N SER A 171 -25.89 16.57 18.44
CA SER A 171 -26.86 17.53 17.89
C SER A 171 -26.85 18.74 18.82
N SER A 172 -26.33 19.88 18.37
CA SER A 172 -26.54 21.15 19.03
C SER A 172 -28.05 21.40 19.05
N ARG A 173 -28.68 21.19 20.18
CA ARG A 173 -29.99 21.79 20.43
C ARG A 173 -29.76 23.29 20.45
N ALA A 174 -30.17 23.94 19.36
CA ALA A 174 -30.45 25.36 19.42
C ALA A 174 -31.63 25.56 20.39
N GLY A 175 -31.40 26.24 21.48
CA GLY A 175 -32.41 26.84 22.34
C GLY A 175 -32.79 28.19 21.77
#